data_61f991b09c413b4e1bcbf5ba10b6acf7
#
_entry.id   61f991b09c413b4e1bcbf5ba10b6acf7
#
_cell.length_a   1.000
_cell.length_b   1.000
_cell.length_c   1.000
_cell.angle_alpha   90.00
_cell.angle_beta   90.00
_cell.angle_gamma   90.00
#
_symmetry.space_group_name_H-M   'P 1'
#
loop_
_entity.id
_entity.type
_entity.pdbx_description
1 polymer ?
#
loop_
_entity_poly.entity_id
_entity_poly.type
_entity_poly.pdbx_seq_one_letter_code
_entity_poly.pdbx_strand_id
1 'polypeptide(L)'
;MNKAAILFAAVLAFAISPLIVDPFTGYDPSAFPVLIERHPIQPAGWAFSIWGLIYVWLVAHGLFGILKRPEDAAWDAPRLPLTLAALIGAVWMPIAAMSPAWGTATIWPMAIAAIVAFLRCDTSRDPWLLAAPVAVLAGWLTAAASVSTGILLAGQGAMSPFAAAIAMLGLVLVIAVPVQRSRPRMPAYGLTVLWALVGVIAANLADARTVAILAALGAAIMAAALVWPRRA
;
A
#
# COMPACT_ATOMS: atom_id res chain seq x y z
N MET A 1 -6.88 10.76 -26.52
CA MET A 1 -7.70 10.15 -25.44
C MET A 1 -7.53 11.01 -24.19
N ASN A 2 -8.61 11.40 -23.53
CA ASN A 2 -8.54 12.26 -22.33
C ASN A 2 -7.86 11.47 -21.19
N LYS A 3 -6.89 12.08 -20.48
CA LYS A 3 -6.15 11.46 -19.35
C LYS A 3 -7.09 10.89 -18.27
N ALA A 4 -8.26 11.53 -18.05
CA ALA A 4 -9.27 11.03 -17.11
C ALA A 4 -9.83 9.66 -17.56
N ALA A 5 -10.09 9.49 -18.86
CA ALA A 5 -10.58 8.23 -19.42
C ALA A 5 -9.53 7.11 -19.34
N ILE A 6 -8.26 7.44 -19.60
CA ILE A 6 -7.15 6.48 -19.47
C ILE A 6 -7.02 6.00 -18.02
N LEU A 7 -7.03 6.94 -17.07
CA LEU A 7 -6.99 6.60 -15.64
C LEU A 7 -8.16 5.72 -15.24
N PHE A 8 -9.39 6.08 -15.65
CA PHE A 8 -10.58 5.31 -15.28
C PHE A 8 -10.50 3.89 -15.84
N ALA A 9 -10.08 3.72 -17.10
CA ALA A 9 -9.87 2.39 -17.68
C ALA A 9 -8.82 1.57 -16.92
N ALA A 10 -7.69 2.19 -16.55
CA ALA A 10 -6.64 1.53 -15.77
C ALA A 10 -7.14 1.12 -14.36
N VAL A 11 -7.89 1.99 -13.70
CA VAL A 11 -8.51 1.70 -12.39
C VAL A 11 -9.53 0.57 -12.49
N LEU A 12 -10.37 0.54 -13.54
CA LEU A 12 -11.30 -0.57 -13.77
C LEU A 12 -10.56 -1.88 -14.00
N ALA A 13 -9.50 -1.89 -14.83
CA ALA A 13 -8.68 -3.09 -15.03
C ALA A 13 -8.08 -3.58 -13.72
N PHE A 14 -7.56 -2.67 -12.88
CA PHE A 14 -7.04 -3.00 -11.56
C PHE A 14 -8.11 -3.55 -10.62
N ALA A 15 -9.28 -2.93 -10.56
CA ALA A 15 -10.37 -3.37 -9.67
C ALA A 15 -11.01 -4.71 -10.10
N ILE A 16 -10.96 -5.04 -11.38
CA ILE A 16 -11.51 -6.28 -11.94
C ILE A 16 -10.47 -7.43 -11.84
N SER A 17 -9.18 -7.13 -11.79
CA SER A 17 -8.13 -8.17 -11.79
C SER A 17 -8.32 -9.28 -10.75
N PRO A 18 -8.75 -9.02 -9.48
CA PRO A 18 -9.01 -10.07 -8.49
C PRO A 18 -10.21 -10.97 -8.81
N LEU A 19 -11.04 -10.59 -9.77
CA LEU A 19 -12.20 -11.39 -10.22
C LEU A 19 -11.84 -12.34 -11.36
N ILE A 20 -10.66 -12.12 -12.00
CA ILE A 20 -10.22 -12.88 -13.18
C ILE A 20 -9.11 -13.86 -12.80
N VAL A 21 -8.30 -13.54 -11.79
CA VAL A 21 -7.21 -14.37 -11.29
C VAL A 21 -7.46 -14.74 -9.84
N ASP A 22 -6.85 -15.86 -9.40
CA ASP A 22 -6.98 -16.30 -8.01
C ASP A 22 -6.52 -15.18 -7.05
N PRO A 23 -7.28 -14.91 -5.97
CA PRO A 23 -6.93 -13.89 -5.01
C PRO A 23 -5.56 -14.15 -4.39
N PHE A 24 -4.69 -13.15 -4.39
CA PHE A 24 -3.39 -13.26 -3.75
C PHE A 24 -3.54 -13.29 -2.22
N THR A 25 -3.27 -14.44 -1.63
CA THR A 25 -3.33 -14.68 -0.17
C THR A 25 -1.97 -14.70 0.51
N GLY A 26 -0.90 -14.45 -0.25
CA GLY A 26 0.50 -14.55 0.14
C GLY A 26 1.30 -15.37 -0.85
N TYR A 27 2.61 -15.36 -0.71
CA TYR A 27 3.48 -16.21 -1.53
C TYR A 27 3.42 -17.65 -1.02
N ASP A 28 3.49 -18.61 -1.94
CA ASP A 28 3.63 -20.03 -1.60
C ASP A 28 4.99 -20.26 -0.89
N PRO A 29 5.00 -20.81 0.34
CA PRO A 29 6.23 -21.13 1.03
C PRO A 29 7.19 -22.02 0.23
N SER A 30 6.67 -22.90 -0.63
CA SER A 30 7.49 -23.77 -1.48
C SER A 30 8.23 -23.04 -2.60
N ALA A 31 7.86 -21.80 -2.90
CA ALA A 31 8.56 -20.97 -3.87
C ALA A 31 9.91 -20.41 -3.36
N PHE A 32 10.26 -20.70 -2.10
CA PHE A 32 11.49 -20.19 -1.47
C PHE A 32 12.45 -21.32 -1.09
N PRO A 33 13.78 -21.07 -1.13
CA PRO A 33 14.79 -22.00 -0.63
C PRO A 33 14.67 -22.31 0.86
N VAL A 34 14.21 -21.32 1.67
CA VAL A 34 13.96 -21.50 3.10
C VAL A 34 12.47 -21.59 3.33
N LEU A 35 12.01 -22.75 3.76
CA LEU A 35 10.61 -22.97 4.05
C LEU A 35 10.22 -22.26 5.36
N ILE A 36 9.37 -21.24 5.24
CA ILE A 36 8.83 -20.47 6.37
C ILE A 36 7.31 -20.45 6.21
N GLU A 37 6.61 -21.18 7.07
CA GLU A 37 5.15 -21.27 6.99
C GLU A 37 4.46 -19.92 7.21
N ARG A 38 5.01 -19.08 8.13
CA ARG A 38 4.49 -17.75 8.41
C ARG A 38 5.61 -16.78 8.74
N HIS A 39 5.67 -15.69 7.97
CA HIS A 39 6.62 -14.61 8.21
C HIS A 39 6.10 -13.65 9.28
N PRO A 40 6.92 -13.29 10.31
CA PRO A 40 6.48 -12.37 11.36
C PRO A 40 6.08 -10.97 10.88
N ILE A 41 6.61 -10.53 9.74
CA ILE A 41 6.22 -9.23 9.13
C ILE A 41 4.83 -9.28 8.47
N GLN A 42 4.30 -10.45 8.18
CA GLN A 42 3.02 -10.59 7.49
C GLN A 42 1.86 -10.21 8.42
N PRO A 43 0.98 -9.30 8.01
CA PRO A 43 -0.19 -8.93 8.80
C PRO A 43 -1.22 -10.07 8.84
N ALA A 44 -2.12 -10.03 9.80
CA ALA A 44 -3.25 -10.96 9.88
C ALA A 44 -4.12 -10.91 8.61
N GLY A 45 -4.68 -12.04 8.21
CA GLY A 45 -5.42 -12.18 6.94
C GLY A 45 -6.58 -11.18 6.78
N TRP A 46 -7.26 -10.82 7.87
CA TRP A 46 -8.34 -9.84 7.82
C TRP A 46 -7.86 -8.44 7.36
N ALA A 47 -6.58 -8.08 7.57
CA ALA A 47 -6.04 -6.79 7.16
C ALA A 47 -6.09 -6.59 5.63
N PHE A 48 -6.09 -7.67 4.86
CA PHE A 48 -6.23 -7.63 3.40
C PHE A 48 -7.64 -7.21 2.92
N SER A 49 -8.64 -7.19 3.80
CA SER A 49 -9.99 -6.68 3.47
C SER A 49 -9.98 -5.22 3.00
N ILE A 50 -8.93 -4.47 3.32
CA ILE A 50 -8.74 -3.09 2.84
C ILE A 50 -8.72 -2.99 1.32
N TRP A 51 -8.39 -4.06 0.59
CA TRP A 51 -8.45 -4.07 -0.87
C TRP A 51 -9.85 -3.77 -1.41
N GLY A 52 -10.90 -4.27 -0.74
CA GLY A 52 -12.28 -3.95 -1.09
C GLY A 52 -12.56 -2.44 -1.05
N LEU A 53 -12.11 -1.78 0.03
CA LEU A 53 -12.20 -0.33 0.16
C LEU A 53 -11.40 0.39 -0.95
N ILE A 54 -10.17 -0.04 -1.21
CA ILE A 54 -9.29 0.55 -2.22
C ILE A 54 -9.96 0.49 -3.60
N TYR A 55 -10.44 -0.68 -4.02
CA TYR A 55 -11.04 -0.85 -5.34
C TYR A 55 -12.30 0.01 -5.52
N VAL A 56 -13.24 -0.08 -4.57
CA VAL A 56 -14.50 0.69 -4.64
C VAL A 56 -14.22 2.20 -4.67
N TRP A 57 -13.29 2.66 -3.84
CA TRP A 57 -13.01 4.08 -3.73
C TRP A 57 -12.22 4.62 -4.92
N LEU A 58 -11.30 3.84 -5.49
CA LEU A 58 -10.61 4.22 -6.73
C LEU A 58 -11.56 4.25 -7.93
N VAL A 59 -12.52 3.32 -8.03
CA VAL A 59 -13.54 3.36 -9.08
C VAL A 59 -14.41 4.62 -8.93
N ALA A 60 -14.81 4.96 -7.71
CA ALA A 60 -15.54 6.21 -7.44
C ALA A 60 -14.74 7.45 -7.81
N HIS A 61 -13.43 7.48 -7.46
CA HIS A 61 -12.48 8.52 -7.87
C HIS A 61 -12.42 8.67 -9.39
N GLY A 62 -12.20 7.58 -10.11
CA GLY A 62 -12.08 7.61 -11.57
C GLY A 62 -13.38 8.04 -12.26
N LEU A 63 -14.52 7.51 -11.79
CA LEU A 63 -15.85 7.86 -12.32
C LEU A 63 -16.19 9.34 -12.08
N PHE A 64 -15.98 9.85 -10.88
CA PHE A 64 -16.18 11.26 -10.58
C PHE A 64 -15.22 12.14 -11.39
N GLY A 65 -13.96 11.73 -11.52
CA GLY A 65 -12.94 12.43 -12.28
C GLY A 65 -13.30 12.60 -13.76
N ILE A 66 -13.86 11.56 -14.40
CA ILE A 66 -14.25 11.63 -15.81
C ILE A 66 -15.55 12.43 -15.99
N LEU A 67 -16.53 12.30 -15.09
CA LEU A 67 -17.85 12.92 -15.24
C LEU A 67 -17.91 14.39 -14.79
N LYS A 68 -17.15 14.75 -13.75
CA LYS A 68 -17.28 16.06 -13.08
C LYS A 68 -16.00 16.90 -13.13
N ARG A 69 -14.86 16.31 -13.43
CA ARG A 69 -13.53 16.97 -13.37
C ARG A 69 -12.62 16.62 -14.56
N PRO A 70 -13.13 16.48 -15.81
CA PRO A 70 -12.33 15.97 -16.94
C PRO A 70 -11.09 16.83 -17.23
N GLU A 71 -11.19 18.16 -17.09
CA GLU A 71 -10.14 19.14 -17.42
C GLU A 71 -9.64 19.94 -16.20
N ASP A 72 -10.00 19.49 -14.98
CA ASP A 72 -9.59 20.18 -13.74
C ASP A 72 -8.11 19.93 -13.46
N ALA A 73 -7.33 21.02 -13.33
CA ALA A 73 -5.87 20.94 -13.13
C ALA A 73 -5.48 20.23 -11.82
N ALA A 74 -6.26 20.41 -10.73
CA ALA A 74 -6.01 19.73 -9.46
C ALA A 74 -6.22 18.21 -9.58
N TRP A 75 -7.18 17.79 -10.40
CA TRP A 75 -7.45 16.39 -10.71
C TRP A 75 -6.46 15.82 -11.72
N ASP A 76 -5.90 16.66 -12.63
CA ASP A 76 -4.93 16.21 -13.62
C ASP A 76 -3.55 15.88 -13.00
N ALA A 77 -3.17 16.59 -11.94
CA ALA A 77 -1.86 16.47 -11.32
C ALA A 77 -1.49 15.03 -10.87
N PRO A 78 -2.38 14.24 -10.21
CA PRO A 78 -2.10 12.85 -9.82
C PRO A 78 -2.37 11.82 -10.93
N ARG A 79 -3.05 12.16 -12.05
CA ARG A 79 -3.53 11.18 -13.02
C ARG A 79 -2.45 10.29 -13.58
N LEU A 80 -1.34 10.86 -14.05
CA LEU A 80 -0.29 10.08 -14.68
C LEU A 80 0.33 9.05 -13.72
N PRO A 81 0.83 9.43 -12.55
CA PRO A 81 1.40 8.46 -11.62
C PRO A 81 0.35 7.47 -11.09
N LEU A 82 -0.91 7.89 -10.88
CA LEU A 82 -1.97 6.97 -10.46
C LEU A 82 -2.33 5.96 -11.55
N THR A 83 -2.35 6.38 -12.82
CA THR A 83 -2.53 5.47 -13.96
C THR A 83 -1.44 4.42 -14.00
N LEU A 84 -0.17 4.82 -13.80
CA LEU A 84 0.95 3.89 -13.74
C LEU A 84 0.78 2.87 -12.60
N ALA A 85 0.44 3.33 -11.40
CA ALA A 85 0.18 2.45 -10.27
C ALA A 85 -0.97 1.45 -10.57
N ALA A 86 -2.07 1.92 -11.17
CA ALA A 86 -3.22 1.08 -11.50
C ALA A 86 -2.88 0.04 -12.59
N LEU A 87 -2.12 0.42 -13.62
CA LEU A 87 -1.69 -0.50 -14.69
C LEU A 87 -0.78 -1.60 -14.15
N ILE A 88 0.21 -1.23 -13.31
CA ILE A 88 1.06 -2.23 -12.65
C ILE A 88 0.20 -3.14 -11.77
N GLY A 89 -0.72 -2.55 -10.99
CA GLY A 89 -1.62 -3.30 -10.10
C GLY A 89 -2.52 -4.29 -10.85
N ALA A 90 -2.99 -3.93 -12.03
CA ALA A 90 -3.83 -4.80 -12.86
C ALA A 90 -3.16 -6.12 -13.27
N VAL A 91 -1.82 -6.12 -13.38
CA VAL A 91 -1.03 -7.30 -13.77
C VAL A 91 -0.19 -7.87 -12.62
N TRP A 92 -0.21 -7.23 -11.45
CA TRP A 92 0.68 -7.60 -10.35
C TRP A 92 0.40 -9.00 -9.78
N MET A 93 -0.88 -9.38 -9.61
CA MET A 93 -1.24 -10.67 -9.00
C MET A 93 -0.71 -11.87 -9.77
N PRO A 94 -0.88 -12.00 -11.09
CA PRO A 94 -0.27 -13.11 -11.83
C PRO A 94 1.25 -13.08 -11.78
N ILE A 95 1.90 -11.91 -11.79
CA ILE A 95 3.36 -11.79 -11.66
C ILE A 95 3.81 -12.31 -10.28
N ALA A 96 3.11 -11.91 -9.21
CA ALA A 96 3.41 -12.32 -7.86
C ALA A 96 3.19 -13.82 -7.63
N ALA A 97 2.16 -14.41 -8.25
CA ALA A 97 1.89 -15.83 -8.21
C ALA A 97 2.97 -16.66 -8.93
N MET A 98 3.54 -16.12 -10.02
CA MET A 98 4.61 -16.80 -10.77
C MET A 98 5.97 -16.70 -10.08
N SER A 99 6.27 -15.60 -9.41
CA SER A 99 7.57 -15.37 -8.79
C SER A 99 7.52 -14.34 -7.66
N PRO A 100 7.87 -14.74 -6.43
CA PRO A 100 8.00 -13.80 -5.32
C PRO A 100 9.01 -12.67 -5.58
N ALA A 101 10.10 -12.96 -6.29
CA ALA A 101 11.11 -11.97 -6.65
C ALA A 101 10.54 -10.91 -7.60
N TRP A 102 9.85 -11.32 -8.68
CA TRP A 102 9.20 -10.39 -9.61
C TRP A 102 8.01 -9.68 -8.97
N GLY A 103 7.22 -10.36 -8.12
CA GLY A 103 6.16 -9.74 -7.34
C GLY A 103 6.70 -8.61 -6.45
N THR A 104 7.83 -8.86 -5.77
CA THR A 104 8.51 -7.85 -4.95
C THR A 104 9.13 -6.74 -5.80
N ALA A 105 9.76 -7.06 -6.92
CA ALA A 105 10.35 -6.05 -7.81
C ALA A 105 9.29 -5.11 -8.44
N THR A 106 8.10 -5.62 -8.73
CA THR A 106 7.03 -4.84 -9.37
C THR A 106 6.14 -4.07 -8.40
N ILE A 107 6.02 -4.52 -7.14
CA ILE A 107 5.21 -3.78 -6.14
C ILE A 107 5.88 -2.45 -5.74
N TRP A 108 7.21 -2.32 -5.80
CA TRP A 108 7.89 -1.07 -5.49
C TRP A 108 7.60 0.06 -6.47
N PRO A 109 7.74 -0.09 -7.80
CA PRO A 109 7.33 0.97 -8.73
C PRO A 109 5.84 1.29 -8.62
N MET A 110 4.98 0.31 -8.32
CA MET A 110 3.56 0.55 -8.03
C MET A 110 3.39 1.44 -6.79
N ALA A 111 4.09 1.13 -5.69
CA ALA A 111 4.03 1.89 -4.44
C ALA A 111 4.59 3.32 -4.62
N ILE A 112 5.72 3.46 -5.30
CA ILE A 112 6.33 4.76 -5.60
C ILE A 112 5.38 5.61 -6.44
N ALA A 113 4.78 5.04 -7.48
CA ALA A 113 3.82 5.74 -8.33
C ALA A 113 2.58 6.20 -7.55
N ALA A 114 2.05 5.35 -6.64
CA ALA A 114 0.93 5.72 -5.77
C ALA A 114 1.31 6.81 -4.76
N ILE A 115 2.51 6.77 -4.16
CA ILE A 115 3.01 7.82 -3.27
C ILE A 115 3.16 9.14 -4.03
N VAL A 116 3.76 9.12 -5.23
CA VAL A 116 3.90 10.31 -6.09
C VAL A 116 2.53 10.87 -6.47
N ALA A 117 1.56 10.01 -6.79
CA ALA A 117 0.18 10.43 -7.04
C ALA A 117 -0.41 11.13 -5.82
N PHE A 118 -0.30 10.53 -4.64
CA PHE A 118 -0.78 11.13 -3.38
C PHE A 118 -0.12 12.48 -3.08
N LEU A 119 1.19 12.58 -3.25
CA LEU A 119 1.93 13.83 -3.05
C LEU A 119 1.54 14.94 -4.03
N ARG A 120 0.94 14.62 -5.17
CA ARG A 120 0.42 15.56 -6.16
C ARG A 120 -1.05 15.90 -5.98
N CYS A 121 -1.79 15.18 -5.12
CA CYS A 121 -3.19 15.48 -4.85
C CYS A 121 -3.34 16.83 -4.14
N ASP A 122 -4.33 17.61 -4.57
CA ASP A 122 -4.85 18.69 -3.76
C ASP A 122 -5.68 18.11 -2.61
N THR A 123 -5.36 18.49 -1.38
CA THR A 123 -6.04 17.98 -0.17
C THR A 123 -7.19 18.87 0.30
N SER A 124 -7.46 19.98 -0.39
CA SER A 124 -8.56 20.88 -0.11
C SER A 124 -9.72 20.73 -1.10
N ARG A 125 -9.40 20.38 -2.35
CA ARG A 125 -10.40 20.20 -3.41
C ARG A 125 -10.88 18.75 -3.46
N ASP A 126 -12.18 18.56 -3.26
CA ASP A 126 -12.82 17.22 -3.27
C ASP A 126 -12.05 16.17 -2.43
N PRO A 127 -11.62 16.46 -1.18
CA PRO A 127 -10.58 15.66 -0.47
C PRO A 127 -10.93 14.17 -0.37
N TRP A 128 -12.21 13.84 -0.22
CA TRP A 128 -12.69 12.45 -0.08
C TRP A 128 -12.77 11.69 -1.40
N LEU A 129 -12.81 12.37 -2.54
CA LEU A 129 -12.86 11.74 -3.86
C LEU A 129 -11.55 11.87 -4.63
N LEU A 130 -10.76 12.94 -4.38
CA LEU A 130 -9.47 13.13 -5.03
C LEU A 130 -8.34 12.52 -4.20
N ALA A 131 -8.12 13.00 -2.98
CA ALA A 131 -6.91 12.68 -2.22
C ALA A 131 -7.03 11.40 -1.36
N ALA A 132 -8.18 11.17 -0.72
CA ALA A 132 -8.34 10.06 0.22
C ALA A 132 -8.17 8.67 -0.43
N PRO A 133 -8.80 8.33 -1.57
CA PRO A 133 -8.61 7.01 -2.19
C PRO A 133 -7.16 6.78 -2.63
N VAL A 134 -6.48 7.81 -3.13
CA VAL A 134 -5.06 7.73 -3.52
C VAL A 134 -4.17 7.58 -2.29
N ALA A 135 -4.49 8.27 -1.19
CA ALA A 135 -3.79 8.15 0.09
C ALA A 135 -3.90 6.74 0.69
N VAL A 136 -5.10 6.14 0.65
CA VAL A 136 -5.30 4.76 1.14
C VAL A 136 -4.51 3.77 0.29
N LEU A 137 -4.55 3.88 -1.05
CA LEU A 137 -3.73 3.04 -1.93
C LEU A 137 -2.24 3.19 -1.60
N ALA A 138 -1.73 4.42 -1.52
CA ALA A 138 -0.31 4.69 -1.26
C ALA A 138 0.14 4.16 0.10
N GLY A 139 -0.68 4.34 1.15
CA GLY A 139 -0.39 3.84 2.50
C GLY A 139 -0.35 2.32 2.56
N TRP A 140 -1.32 1.65 1.92
CA TRP A 140 -1.34 0.20 1.84
C TRP A 140 -0.15 -0.37 1.06
N LEU A 141 0.18 0.22 -0.09
CA LEU A 141 1.31 -0.22 -0.91
C LEU A 141 2.66 0.03 -0.22
N THR A 142 2.81 1.08 0.60
CA THR A 142 4.00 1.29 1.42
C THR A 142 4.24 0.11 2.37
N ALA A 143 3.19 -0.34 3.07
CA ALA A 143 3.27 -1.50 3.94
C ALA A 143 3.46 -2.80 3.13
N ALA A 144 2.68 -3.01 2.07
CA ALA A 144 2.70 -4.24 1.28
C ALA A 144 4.05 -4.47 0.57
N ALA A 145 4.67 -3.42 0.01
CA ALA A 145 5.99 -3.51 -0.60
C ALA A 145 7.08 -3.88 0.42
N SER A 146 7.00 -3.30 1.62
CA SER A 146 7.93 -3.64 2.71
C SER A 146 7.71 -5.08 3.19
N VAL A 147 6.46 -5.52 3.38
CA VAL A 147 6.12 -6.90 3.75
C VAL A 147 6.65 -7.88 2.70
N SER A 148 6.38 -7.63 1.41
CA SER A 148 6.87 -8.44 0.30
C SER A 148 8.38 -8.57 0.31
N THR A 149 9.11 -7.47 0.55
CA THR A 149 10.57 -7.46 0.66
C THR A 149 11.05 -8.30 1.83
N GLY A 150 10.43 -8.16 3.00
CA GLY A 150 10.79 -8.94 4.18
C GLY A 150 10.59 -10.44 4.00
N ILE A 151 9.49 -10.83 3.35
CA ILE A 151 9.21 -12.23 2.99
C ILE A 151 10.27 -12.74 2.02
N LEU A 152 10.61 -11.96 0.98
CA LEU A 152 11.62 -12.35 -0.01
C LEU A 152 12.99 -12.54 0.64
N LEU A 153 13.45 -11.58 1.45
CA LEU A 153 14.77 -11.63 2.11
C LEU A 153 14.89 -12.83 3.06
N ALA A 154 13.85 -13.11 3.82
CA ALA A 154 13.83 -14.26 4.73
C ALA A 154 13.72 -15.59 3.97
N GLY A 155 12.84 -15.67 2.99
CA GLY A 155 12.65 -16.88 2.18
C GLY A 155 13.86 -17.25 1.33
N GLN A 156 14.65 -16.26 0.90
CA GLN A 156 15.94 -16.49 0.22
C GLN A 156 17.11 -16.78 1.20
N GLY A 157 16.87 -16.74 2.51
CA GLY A 157 17.90 -16.97 3.52
C GLY A 157 18.89 -15.81 3.71
N ALA A 158 18.61 -14.64 3.08
CA ALA A 158 19.47 -13.46 3.20
C ALA A 158 19.39 -12.83 4.61
N MET A 159 18.27 -12.99 5.30
CA MET A 159 18.03 -12.53 6.68
C MET A 159 17.23 -13.57 7.45
N SER A 160 17.38 -13.61 8.78
CA SER A 160 16.42 -14.38 9.59
C SER A 160 15.01 -13.74 9.49
N PRO A 161 13.92 -14.52 9.65
CA PRO A 161 12.56 -13.97 9.59
C PRO A 161 12.33 -12.83 10.59
N PHE A 162 12.95 -12.91 11.76
CA PHE A 162 12.88 -11.88 12.78
C PHE A 162 13.65 -10.61 12.39
N ALA A 163 14.87 -10.73 11.88
CA ALA A 163 15.65 -9.58 11.41
C ALA A 163 14.98 -8.88 10.22
N ALA A 164 14.43 -9.64 9.28
CA ALA A 164 13.66 -9.11 8.16
C ALA A 164 12.42 -8.33 8.64
N ALA A 165 11.70 -8.85 9.64
CA ALA A 165 10.54 -8.16 10.21
C ALA A 165 10.92 -6.82 10.82
N ILE A 166 11.99 -6.76 11.63
CA ILE A 166 12.46 -5.50 12.25
C ILE A 166 12.90 -4.50 11.19
N ALA A 167 13.70 -4.94 10.21
CA ALA A 167 14.20 -4.07 9.15
C ALA A 167 13.04 -3.46 8.35
N MET A 168 12.02 -4.26 8.04
CA MET A 168 10.88 -3.80 7.23
C MET A 168 9.91 -2.95 8.04
N LEU A 169 9.70 -3.19 9.33
CA LEU A 169 8.98 -2.27 10.20
C LEU A 169 9.66 -0.89 10.24
N GLY A 170 11.00 -0.86 10.35
CA GLY A 170 11.78 0.36 10.24
C GLY A 170 11.61 1.05 8.90
N LEU A 171 11.68 0.31 7.79
CA LEU A 171 11.53 0.84 6.43
C LEU A 171 10.14 1.47 6.22
N VAL A 172 9.07 0.80 6.70
CA VAL A 172 7.71 1.38 6.66
C VAL A 172 7.68 2.76 7.32
N LEU A 173 8.25 2.90 8.50
CA LEU A 173 8.24 4.17 9.23
C LEU A 173 9.11 5.25 8.57
N VAL A 174 10.28 4.88 8.06
CA VAL A 174 11.19 5.79 7.33
C VAL A 174 10.50 6.38 6.10
N ILE A 175 9.65 5.63 5.42
CA ILE A 175 8.87 6.12 4.29
C ILE A 175 7.60 6.84 4.77
N ALA A 176 6.84 6.20 5.66
CA ALA A 176 5.48 6.64 5.97
C ALA A 176 5.44 7.94 6.78
N VAL A 177 6.34 8.14 7.73
CA VAL A 177 6.34 9.33 8.58
C VAL A 177 6.58 10.60 7.76
N PRO A 178 7.63 10.70 6.90
CA PRO A 178 7.82 11.87 6.04
C PRO A 178 6.66 12.11 5.07
N VAL A 179 6.14 11.04 4.43
CA VAL A 179 5.00 11.16 3.50
C VAL A 179 3.77 11.73 4.21
N GLN A 180 3.38 11.17 5.36
CA GLN A 180 2.24 11.69 6.13
C GLN A 180 2.47 13.14 6.59
N ARG A 181 3.65 13.45 7.07
CA ARG A 181 3.98 14.81 7.53
C ARG A 181 4.01 15.84 6.41
N SER A 182 4.26 15.44 5.18
CA SER A 182 4.16 16.33 4.01
C SER A 182 2.71 16.64 3.62
N ARG A 183 1.74 15.80 4.02
CA ARG A 183 0.31 15.91 3.70
C ARG A 183 -0.58 15.81 4.96
N PRO A 184 -0.41 16.66 5.98
CA PRO A 184 -1.06 16.52 7.29
C PRO A 184 -2.58 16.69 7.25
N ARG A 185 -3.11 17.39 6.21
CA ARG A 185 -4.55 17.57 6.02
C ARG A 185 -5.26 16.32 5.47
N MET A 186 -4.50 15.28 5.08
CA MET A 186 -5.05 14.04 4.57
C MET A 186 -4.53 12.86 5.42
N PRO A 187 -5.23 12.50 6.51
CA PRO A 187 -4.80 11.46 7.42
C PRO A 187 -4.96 10.05 6.87
N ALA A 188 -5.70 9.86 5.78
CA ALA A 188 -6.04 8.54 5.23
C ALA A 188 -4.80 7.69 4.92
N TYR A 189 -3.68 8.29 4.47
CA TYR A 189 -2.43 7.57 4.26
C TYR A 189 -1.90 6.95 5.56
N GLY A 190 -1.74 7.74 6.60
CA GLY A 190 -1.20 7.28 7.88
C GLY A 190 -2.15 6.33 8.61
N LEU A 191 -3.46 6.55 8.50
CA LEU A 191 -4.46 5.62 9.04
C LEU A 191 -4.37 4.25 8.36
N THR A 192 -4.06 4.21 7.07
CA THR A 192 -3.86 2.95 6.35
C THR A 192 -2.59 2.24 6.78
N VAL A 193 -1.50 2.98 7.02
CA VAL A 193 -0.27 2.40 7.58
C VAL A 193 -0.52 1.86 8.98
N LEU A 194 -1.28 2.59 9.83
CA LEU A 194 -1.71 2.11 11.13
C LEU A 194 -2.52 0.80 11.04
N TRP A 195 -3.46 0.72 10.08
CA TRP A 195 -4.22 -0.51 9.83
C TRP A 195 -3.30 -1.70 9.56
N ALA A 196 -2.30 -1.54 8.70
CA ALA A 196 -1.32 -2.58 8.40
C ALA A 196 -0.52 -2.98 9.64
N LEU A 197 -0.03 -2.00 10.43
CA LEU A 197 0.70 -2.27 11.67
C LEU A 197 -0.16 -2.97 12.71
N VAL A 198 -1.43 -2.62 12.86
CA VAL A 198 -2.39 -3.33 13.72
C VAL A 198 -2.57 -4.78 13.24
N GLY A 199 -2.59 -5.01 11.93
CA GLY A 199 -2.59 -6.36 11.36
C GLY A 199 -1.34 -7.16 11.74
N VAL A 200 -0.15 -6.55 11.72
CA VAL A 200 1.10 -7.20 12.17
C VAL A 200 1.08 -7.47 13.66
N ILE A 201 0.60 -6.54 14.49
CA ILE A 201 0.44 -6.74 15.94
C ILE A 201 -0.44 -7.97 16.19
N ALA A 202 -1.65 -7.98 15.63
CA ALA A 202 -2.62 -9.06 15.84
C ALA A 202 -2.06 -10.43 15.42
N ALA A 203 -1.33 -10.47 14.32
CA ALA A 203 -0.71 -11.69 13.81
C ALA A 203 0.38 -12.27 14.73
N ASN A 204 0.99 -11.47 15.61
CA ASN A 204 2.18 -11.85 16.37
C ASN A 204 1.98 -11.89 17.90
N LEU A 205 0.77 -11.65 18.40
CA LEU A 205 0.50 -11.59 19.84
C LEU A 205 0.85 -12.90 20.58
N ALA A 206 0.63 -14.05 19.96
CA ALA A 206 0.90 -15.35 20.53
C ALA A 206 2.36 -15.80 20.34
N ASP A 207 2.85 -15.74 19.09
CA ASP A 207 4.04 -16.48 18.68
C ASP A 207 5.30 -15.64 18.56
N ALA A 208 5.18 -14.33 18.27
CA ALA A 208 6.31 -13.43 18.05
C ALA A 208 6.13 -12.08 18.76
N ARG A 209 5.96 -12.12 20.08
CA ARG A 209 5.64 -10.94 20.92
C ARG A 209 6.57 -9.75 20.71
N THR A 210 7.86 -9.99 20.50
CA THR A 210 8.81 -8.90 20.24
C THR A 210 8.47 -8.14 18.97
N VAL A 211 8.05 -8.84 17.89
CA VAL A 211 7.61 -8.19 16.65
C VAL A 211 6.31 -7.42 16.88
N ALA A 212 5.37 -7.99 17.65
CA ALA A 212 4.13 -7.30 18.03
C ALA A 212 4.40 -5.99 18.80
N ILE A 213 5.34 -6.02 19.78
CA ILE A 213 5.75 -4.82 20.53
C ILE A 213 6.38 -3.77 19.61
N LEU A 214 7.30 -4.17 18.72
CA LEU A 214 7.95 -3.26 17.79
C LEU A 214 6.95 -2.66 16.79
N ALA A 215 5.99 -3.47 16.30
CA ALA A 215 4.90 -2.97 15.47
C ALA A 215 3.98 -1.99 16.23
N ALA A 216 3.71 -2.23 17.53
CA ALA A 216 2.96 -1.33 18.39
C ALA A 216 3.70 0.01 18.61
N LEU A 217 5.02 -0.03 18.82
CA LEU A 217 5.85 1.18 18.87
C LEU A 217 5.81 1.93 17.53
N GLY A 218 5.89 1.22 16.42
CA GLY A 218 5.72 1.80 15.08
C GLY A 218 4.36 2.45 14.88
N ALA A 219 3.29 1.81 15.36
CA ALA A 219 1.94 2.36 15.35
C ALA A 219 1.83 3.64 16.21
N ALA A 220 2.47 3.67 17.38
CA ALA A 220 2.51 4.86 18.22
C ALA A 220 3.27 6.02 17.55
N ILE A 221 4.40 5.75 16.88
CA ILE A 221 5.15 6.74 16.09
C ILE A 221 4.28 7.28 14.95
N MET A 222 3.57 6.40 14.23
CA MET A 222 2.70 6.81 13.12
C MET A 222 1.50 7.62 13.63
N ALA A 223 0.89 7.24 14.76
CA ALA A 223 -0.18 7.99 15.40
C ALA A 223 0.31 9.39 15.85
N ALA A 224 1.51 9.46 16.44
CA ALA A 224 2.13 10.75 16.75
C ALA A 224 2.34 11.61 15.50
N ALA A 225 2.78 11.02 14.38
CA ALA A 225 2.97 11.74 13.11
C ALA A 225 1.65 12.30 12.55
N LEU A 226 0.50 11.66 12.83
CA LEU A 226 -0.83 12.10 12.43
C LEU A 226 -1.32 13.31 13.22
N VAL A 227 -1.05 13.35 14.54
CA VAL A 227 -1.58 14.37 15.47
C VAL A 227 -0.60 15.50 15.73
N TRP A 228 0.67 15.35 15.36
CA TRP A 228 1.71 16.35 15.66
C TRP A 228 1.45 17.65 14.92
N PRO A 229 1.24 18.79 15.64
CA PRO A 229 0.99 20.07 15.02
C PRO A 229 2.21 20.51 14.19
N ARG A 230 2.00 21.01 12.99
CA ARG A 230 3.04 21.75 12.28
C ARG A 230 3.33 23.02 13.07
N ARG A 231 4.58 23.23 13.42
CA ARG A 231 5.02 24.61 13.72
C ARG A 231 4.80 25.41 12.45
N ALA A 232 3.94 26.43 12.56
CA ALA A 232 3.65 27.39 11.50
C ALA A 232 4.94 28.09 11.06
#